data_6be6b1fec42ddf1f30279bb6683ccf2c
#
_entry.id   6be6b1fec42ddf1f30279bb6683ccf2c
#
_cell.length_a   1.000
_cell.length_b   1.000
_cell.length_c   1.000
_cell.angle_alpha   90.00
_cell.angle_beta   90.00
_cell.angle_gamma   90.00
#
_symmetry.space_group_name_H-M   'P 1'
#
loop_
_entity.id
_entity.type
_entity.pdbx_description
1 polymer ?
#
loop_
_entity_poly.entity_id
_entity_poly.type
_entity_poly.pdbx_seq_one_letter_code
_entity_poly.pdbx_strand_id
1 'polypeptide(L)'
;YLDKSKLLKVIKKLKKLPPLVFAGEVRDLKESLSMCGDGQGFLLQAGDCAESFAEFHPNYIRDIFRVILQMSVILSFASGVPITKVGRLAGQFAKPRSSPIEKKNDVELPSYLGDMINGIEFNQDSREHNPDRMVMAYNQAASTQNLLRAFAYGGYADLSRIQRWNLDFVKKSKQGSKFKLLADRISECLSFMSSCGITSKNVRQLSETNFFISHEALLLPYETAFTRIDSTTGDWYDTSAHMVWIGDRTRQLNGAHVEFCRGISN
;
A
#
# COMPACT_ATOMS: atom_id res chain seq x y z
N TYR A 1 -20.88 -1.23 -12.64
CA TYR A 1 -21.03 -2.41 -13.51
C TYR A 1 -22.47 -2.53 -13.99
N LEU A 2 -22.66 -2.72 -15.31
CA LEU A 2 -23.98 -2.86 -15.92
C LEU A 2 -24.59 -4.25 -15.63
N ASP A 3 -23.80 -5.31 -15.73
CA ASP A 3 -24.23 -6.68 -15.39
C ASP A 3 -24.21 -6.92 -13.87
N LYS A 4 -25.32 -6.62 -13.23
CA LYS A 4 -25.51 -6.85 -11.78
C LYS A 4 -25.47 -8.33 -11.40
N SER A 5 -25.91 -9.25 -12.27
CA SER A 5 -25.87 -10.69 -12.00
C SER A 5 -24.44 -11.20 -11.93
N LYS A 6 -23.63 -10.81 -12.90
CA LYS A 6 -22.19 -11.12 -12.94
C LYS A 6 -21.45 -10.51 -11.73
N LEU A 7 -21.75 -9.25 -11.40
CA LEU A 7 -21.20 -8.59 -10.22
C LEU A 7 -21.48 -9.37 -8.93
N LEU A 8 -22.73 -9.78 -8.70
CA LEU A 8 -23.11 -10.55 -7.50
C LEU A 8 -22.40 -11.92 -7.45
N LYS A 9 -22.19 -12.59 -8.58
CA LYS A 9 -21.41 -13.84 -8.64
C LYS A 9 -19.97 -13.61 -8.22
N VAL A 10 -19.35 -12.54 -8.70
CA VAL A 10 -17.95 -12.17 -8.38
C VAL A 10 -17.84 -11.80 -6.90
N ILE A 11 -18.74 -10.99 -6.35
CA ILE A 11 -18.76 -10.65 -4.92
C ILE A 11 -18.87 -11.93 -4.06
N LYS A 12 -19.78 -12.87 -4.41
CA LYS A 12 -19.90 -14.16 -3.71
C LYS A 12 -18.61 -14.99 -3.77
N LYS A 13 -17.86 -14.91 -4.89
CA LYS A 13 -16.55 -15.56 -5.04
C LYS A 13 -15.52 -14.90 -4.12
N LEU A 14 -15.40 -13.57 -4.14
CA LEU A 14 -14.47 -12.81 -3.31
C LEU A 14 -14.70 -13.04 -1.81
N LYS A 15 -15.96 -13.07 -1.35
CA LYS A 15 -16.32 -13.36 0.04
C LYS A 15 -15.81 -14.72 0.55
N LYS A 16 -15.54 -15.67 -0.33
CA LYS A 16 -15.01 -17.00 0.02
C LYS A 16 -13.49 -17.05 0.05
N LEU A 17 -12.82 -16.02 -0.49
CA LEU A 17 -11.36 -15.95 -0.51
C LEU A 17 -10.82 -15.50 0.87
N PRO A 18 -9.59 -15.87 1.24
CA PRO A 18 -8.95 -15.35 2.44
C PRO A 18 -8.88 -13.82 2.47
N PRO A 19 -8.88 -13.18 3.65
CA PRO A 19 -8.59 -11.75 3.77
C PRO A 19 -7.16 -11.45 3.30
N LEU A 20 -6.92 -10.24 2.81
CA LEU A 20 -5.58 -9.79 2.43
C LEU A 20 -4.75 -9.40 3.64
N VAL A 21 -5.40 -8.88 4.68
CA VAL A 21 -4.78 -8.50 5.94
C VAL A 21 -5.54 -9.07 7.12
N PHE A 22 -4.88 -9.16 8.25
CA PHE A 22 -5.45 -9.62 9.51
C PHE A 22 -5.84 -8.42 10.39
N ALA A 23 -6.98 -8.50 11.09
CA ALA A 23 -7.45 -7.40 11.95
C ALA A 23 -6.45 -6.99 13.05
N GLY A 24 -5.61 -7.92 13.53
CA GLY A 24 -4.51 -7.62 14.44
C GLY A 24 -3.50 -6.65 13.82
N GLU A 25 -3.11 -6.85 12.56
CA GLU A 25 -2.20 -5.94 11.85
C GLU A 25 -2.83 -4.53 11.67
N VAL A 26 -4.16 -4.47 11.50
CA VAL A 26 -4.89 -3.18 11.43
C VAL A 26 -4.83 -2.46 12.78
N ARG A 27 -4.99 -3.19 13.89
CA ARG A 27 -4.84 -2.62 15.25
C ARG A 27 -3.43 -2.09 15.50
N ASP A 28 -2.39 -2.83 15.08
CA ASP A 28 -0.99 -2.39 15.19
C ASP A 28 -0.74 -1.10 14.39
N LEU A 29 -1.33 -0.99 13.20
CA LEU A 29 -1.28 0.25 12.43
C LEU A 29 -2.02 1.40 13.12
N LYS A 30 -3.21 1.14 13.66
CA LYS A 30 -4.01 2.15 14.39
C LYS A 30 -3.25 2.71 15.59
N GLU A 31 -2.57 1.87 16.36
CA GLU A 31 -1.70 2.30 17.45
C GLU A 31 -0.53 3.15 16.93
N SER A 32 0.14 2.71 15.88
CA SER A 32 1.25 3.45 15.25
C SER A 32 0.80 4.83 14.73
N LEU A 33 -0.41 4.92 14.16
CA LEU A 33 -0.98 6.19 13.69
C LEU A 33 -1.38 7.11 14.85
N SER A 34 -1.85 6.56 15.97
CA SER A 34 -2.11 7.34 17.19
C SER A 34 -0.81 8.00 17.70
N MET A 35 0.29 7.25 17.77
CA MET A 35 1.60 7.81 18.11
C MET A 35 2.04 8.92 17.15
N CYS A 36 1.76 8.75 15.84
CA CYS A 36 2.04 9.81 14.86
C CYS A 36 1.19 11.07 15.13
N GLY A 37 -0.09 10.90 15.49
CA GLY A 37 -0.99 12.00 15.85
C GLY A 37 -0.52 12.76 17.09
N ASP A 38 0.09 12.08 18.05
CA ASP A 38 0.65 12.65 19.28
C ASP A 38 2.07 13.23 19.09
N GLY A 39 2.60 13.24 17.87
CA GLY A 39 3.95 13.74 17.57
C GLY A 39 5.08 12.81 18.00
N GLN A 40 4.77 11.58 18.43
CA GLN A 40 5.74 10.56 18.85
C GLN A 40 6.19 9.64 17.72
N GLY A 41 5.71 9.88 16.49
CA GLY A 41 6.03 9.14 15.30
C GLY A 41 5.78 9.96 14.04
N PHE A 42 6.11 9.42 12.88
CA PHE A 42 5.86 10.05 11.59
C PHE A 42 5.30 9.04 10.60
N LEU A 43 4.20 9.38 9.92
CA LEU A 43 3.61 8.56 8.87
C LEU A 43 4.30 8.83 7.53
N LEU A 44 4.91 7.81 6.97
CA LEU A 44 5.39 7.79 5.59
C LEU A 44 4.45 6.93 4.75
N GLN A 45 3.57 7.58 3.98
CA GLN A 45 2.74 6.91 2.99
C GLN A 45 3.27 7.22 1.58
N ALA A 46 3.60 6.19 0.81
CA ALA A 46 4.14 6.31 -0.54
C ALA A 46 3.76 5.12 -1.41
N GLY A 47 3.81 5.29 -2.72
CA GLY A 47 3.51 4.25 -3.71
C GLY A 47 2.81 4.80 -4.95
N ASP A 48 2.04 3.97 -5.63
CA ASP A 48 1.45 4.30 -6.92
C ASP A 48 0.19 5.17 -6.84
N CYS A 49 -0.01 5.96 -7.88
CA CYS A 49 -1.28 6.66 -8.10
C CYS A 49 -2.41 5.67 -8.43
N ALA A 50 -2.10 4.68 -9.26
CA ALA A 50 -2.92 3.49 -9.52
C ALA A 50 -1.99 2.38 -10.03
N GLU A 51 -2.12 1.20 -9.47
CA GLU A 51 -1.40 0.01 -9.91
C GLU A 51 -1.97 -0.48 -11.25
N SER A 52 -1.11 -1.08 -12.07
CA SER A 52 -1.49 -1.73 -13.34
C SER A 52 -1.24 -3.22 -13.29
N PHE A 53 -2.17 -4.00 -13.86
CA PHE A 53 -1.98 -5.44 -14.03
C PHE A 53 -0.78 -5.78 -14.92
N ALA A 54 -0.45 -4.92 -15.88
CA ALA A 54 0.68 -5.09 -16.78
C ALA A 54 2.04 -4.86 -16.10
N GLU A 55 2.07 -4.05 -15.04
CA GLU A 55 3.30 -3.73 -14.30
C GLU A 55 3.54 -4.69 -13.11
N PHE A 56 2.67 -5.67 -12.91
CA PHE A 56 2.80 -6.67 -11.85
C PHE A 56 4.05 -7.53 -12.07
N HIS A 57 5.13 -7.18 -11.36
CA HIS A 57 6.42 -7.85 -11.46
C HIS A 57 7.16 -7.82 -10.11
N PRO A 58 7.82 -8.92 -9.68
CA PRO A 58 8.49 -8.97 -8.37
C PRO A 58 9.58 -7.89 -8.19
N ASN A 59 10.30 -7.51 -9.24
CA ASN A 59 11.28 -6.44 -9.16
C ASN A 59 10.65 -5.08 -8.89
N TYR A 60 9.48 -4.80 -9.47
CA TYR A 60 8.74 -3.56 -9.25
C TYR A 60 8.30 -3.44 -7.78
N ILE A 61 7.68 -4.51 -7.24
CA ILE A 61 7.27 -4.57 -5.83
C ILE A 61 8.48 -4.39 -4.90
N ARG A 62 9.59 -5.09 -5.19
CA ARG A 62 10.85 -4.97 -4.45
C ARG A 62 11.38 -3.53 -4.47
N ASP A 63 11.36 -2.88 -5.61
CA ASP A 63 11.97 -1.56 -5.77
C ASP A 63 11.16 -0.46 -5.09
N ILE A 64 9.81 -0.53 -5.13
CA ILE A 64 8.95 0.35 -4.32
C ILE A 64 9.22 0.14 -2.83
N PHE A 65 9.22 -1.10 -2.36
CA PHE A 65 9.50 -1.43 -0.96
C PHE A 65 10.88 -0.88 -0.54
N ARG A 66 11.91 -1.09 -1.37
CA ARG A 66 13.27 -0.59 -1.15
C ARG A 66 13.31 0.92 -1.00
N VAL A 67 12.65 1.67 -1.89
CA VAL A 67 12.63 3.15 -1.85
C VAL A 67 11.97 3.63 -0.57
N ILE A 68 10.85 3.04 -0.17
CA ILE A 68 10.15 3.40 1.08
C ILE A 68 11.05 3.12 2.29
N LEU A 69 11.77 1.99 2.31
CA LEU A 69 12.73 1.71 3.38
C LEU A 69 13.88 2.72 3.43
N GLN A 70 14.46 3.08 2.28
CA GLN A 70 15.51 4.08 2.20
C GLN A 70 15.05 5.43 2.76
N MET A 71 13.86 5.87 2.35
CA MET A 71 13.24 7.10 2.87
C MET A 71 12.99 7.01 4.39
N SER A 72 12.47 5.88 4.87
CA SER A 72 12.14 5.70 6.29
C SER A 72 13.38 5.78 7.19
N VAL A 73 14.50 5.20 6.78
CA VAL A 73 15.76 5.26 7.56
C VAL A 73 16.28 6.69 7.65
N ILE A 74 16.25 7.42 6.55
CA ILE A 74 16.69 8.83 6.51
C ILE A 74 15.77 9.69 7.38
N LEU A 75 14.46 9.52 7.24
CA LEU A 75 13.47 10.27 8.02
C LEU A 75 13.58 9.96 9.51
N SER A 76 13.71 8.69 9.89
CA SER A 76 13.86 8.28 11.28
C SER A 76 15.11 8.91 11.91
N PHE A 77 16.25 8.87 11.20
CA PHE A 77 17.48 9.47 11.68
C PHE A 77 17.38 11.00 11.81
N ALA A 78 16.74 11.67 10.84
CA ALA A 78 16.63 13.11 10.82
C ALA A 78 15.61 13.66 11.83
N SER A 79 14.50 12.94 12.06
CA SER A 79 13.43 13.37 12.97
C SER A 79 13.61 12.89 14.39
N GLY A 80 14.38 11.82 14.63
CA GLY A 80 14.54 11.19 15.94
C GLY A 80 13.31 10.41 16.42
N VAL A 81 12.31 10.16 15.55
CA VAL A 81 11.10 9.41 15.89
C VAL A 81 10.92 8.20 14.98
N PRO A 82 10.16 7.18 15.39
CA PRO A 82 9.84 6.03 14.55
C PRO A 82 9.00 6.42 13.34
N ILE A 83 9.22 5.72 12.22
CA ILE A 83 8.49 5.94 10.97
C ILE A 83 7.50 4.79 10.74
N THR A 84 6.22 5.12 10.72
CA THR A 84 5.15 4.21 10.29
C THR A 84 5.12 4.18 8.76
N LYS A 85 5.41 3.02 8.18
CA LYS A 85 5.54 2.83 6.72
C LYS A 85 4.26 2.26 6.15
N VAL A 86 3.59 3.01 5.29
CA VAL A 86 2.35 2.60 4.62
C VAL A 86 2.57 2.68 3.11
N GLY A 87 2.55 1.54 2.45
CA GLY A 87 2.64 1.47 0.99
C GLY A 87 1.27 1.65 0.34
N ARG A 88 1.18 2.53 -0.64
CA ARG A 88 0.03 2.63 -1.52
C ARG A 88 0.21 1.64 -2.67
N LEU A 89 -0.03 0.36 -2.36
CA LEU A 89 0.10 -0.78 -3.28
C LEU A 89 -0.65 -1.99 -2.71
N ALA A 90 -0.73 -3.06 -3.50
CA ALA A 90 -1.48 -4.28 -3.21
C ALA A 90 -2.98 -4.06 -3.06
N GLY A 91 -3.54 -3.14 -3.86
CA GLY A 91 -4.97 -2.84 -3.86
C GLY A 91 -5.37 -1.57 -4.62
N GLN A 92 -4.43 -0.71 -4.97
CA GLN A 92 -4.71 0.56 -5.65
C GLN A 92 -4.95 0.36 -7.16
N PHE A 93 -5.82 -0.59 -7.54
CA PHE A 93 -6.15 -0.90 -8.94
C PHE A 93 -7.34 -0.09 -9.48
N ALA A 94 -8.01 0.69 -8.65
CA ALA A 94 -9.02 1.66 -9.08
C ALA A 94 -8.41 3.06 -9.16
N LYS A 95 -8.92 3.89 -10.09
CA LYS A 95 -8.43 5.24 -10.36
C LYS A 95 -9.57 6.24 -10.37
N PRO A 96 -9.53 7.29 -9.53
CA PRO A 96 -10.54 8.34 -9.55
C PRO A 96 -10.44 9.15 -10.84
N ARG A 97 -11.58 9.46 -11.45
CA ARG A 97 -11.67 10.27 -12.68
C ARG A 97 -12.62 11.44 -12.50
N SER A 98 -12.26 12.57 -13.11
CA SER A 98 -13.08 13.78 -13.09
C SER A 98 -14.23 13.71 -14.11
N SER A 99 -14.09 12.89 -15.17
CA SER A 99 -15.12 12.67 -16.17
C SER A 99 -15.42 11.18 -16.31
N PRO A 100 -16.68 10.77 -16.44
CA PRO A 100 -17.06 9.39 -16.71
C PRO A 100 -16.74 8.95 -18.15
N ILE A 101 -16.46 9.88 -19.04
CA ILE A 101 -16.23 9.66 -20.48
C ILE A 101 -14.91 10.29 -20.88
N GLU A 102 -14.14 9.60 -21.72
CA GLU A 102 -12.99 10.10 -22.45
C GLU A 102 -13.32 10.22 -23.93
N LYS A 103 -12.91 11.32 -24.55
CA LYS A 103 -13.07 11.57 -25.99
C LYS A 103 -11.71 11.59 -26.69
N LYS A 104 -11.59 10.85 -27.79
CA LYS A 104 -10.41 10.83 -28.65
C LYS A 104 -10.85 10.66 -30.11
N ASN A 105 -10.45 11.58 -30.98
CA ASN A 105 -10.76 11.55 -32.43
C ASN A 105 -12.27 11.33 -32.68
N ASP A 106 -13.13 12.14 -32.06
CA ASP A 106 -14.60 12.09 -32.15
C ASP A 106 -15.26 10.79 -31.64
N VAL A 107 -14.50 9.84 -31.12
CA VAL A 107 -15.02 8.66 -30.44
C VAL A 107 -15.10 8.93 -28.94
N GLU A 108 -16.24 8.64 -28.34
CA GLU A 108 -16.47 8.74 -26.89
C GLU A 108 -16.57 7.33 -26.29
N LEU A 109 -15.79 7.08 -25.26
CA LEU A 109 -15.78 5.82 -24.53
C LEU A 109 -15.79 6.08 -23.02
N PRO A 110 -16.22 5.09 -22.21
CA PRO A 110 -16.05 5.17 -20.75
C PRO A 110 -14.60 5.48 -20.37
N SER A 111 -14.41 6.33 -19.38
CA SER A 111 -13.08 6.62 -18.86
C SER A 111 -12.40 5.35 -18.33
N TYR A 112 -11.08 5.30 -18.45
CA TYR A 112 -10.31 4.29 -17.73
C TYR A 112 -10.38 4.54 -16.21
N LEU A 113 -11.05 3.63 -15.50
CA LEU A 113 -11.30 3.72 -14.05
C LEU A 113 -10.34 2.86 -13.22
N GLY A 114 -9.28 2.35 -13.84
CA GLY A 114 -8.31 1.44 -13.24
C GLY A 114 -8.56 -0.02 -13.60
N ASP A 115 -7.50 -0.81 -13.53
CA ASP A 115 -7.50 -2.19 -14.03
C ASP A 115 -8.50 -3.11 -13.31
N MET A 116 -8.90 -2.79 -12.09
CA MET A 116 -9.95 -3.50 -11.36
C MET A 116 -11.33 -3.35 -12.02
N ILE A 117 -11.54 -2.34 -12.85
CA ILE A 117 -12.85 -1.99 -13.43
C ILE A 117 -12.87 -2.23 -14.93
N ASN A 118 -11.92 -1.66 -15.66
CA ASN A 118 -11.82 -1.76 -17.12
C ASN A 118 -10.35 -1.68 -17.58
N GLY A 119 -10.11 -1.88 -18.87
CA GLY A 119 -8.77 -1.82 -19.44
C GLY A 119 -8.36 -0.42 -19.89
N ILE A 120 -7.04 -0.20 -20.01
CA ILE A 120 -6.46 1.09 -20.38
C ILE A 120 -6.60 1.42 -21.87
N GLU A 121 -6.69 0.39 -22.73
CA GLU A 121 -6.75 0.59 -24.17
C GLU A 121 -8.00 1.36 -24.57
N PHE A 122 -7.86 2.31 -25.52
CA PHE A 122 -8.96 3.14 -25.96
C PHE A 122 -9.74 2.45 -27.09
N ASN A 123 -10.46 1.38 -26.74
CA ASN A 123 -11.41 0.65 -27.59
C ASN A 123 -12.60 0.16 -26.76
N GLN A 124 -13.71 -0.19 -27.43
CA GLN A 124 -14.97 -0.56 -26.78
C GLN A 124 -14.80 -1.74 -25.83
N ASP A 125 -14.15 -2.81 -26.26
CA ASP A 125 -14.03 -4.06 -25.50
C ASP A 125 -13.20 -3.84 -24.21
N SER A 126 -12.10 -3.08 -24.31
CA SER A 126 -11.24 -2.78 -23.18
C SER A 126 -11.92 -1.85 -22.17
N ARG A 127 -12.72 -0.90 -22.62
CA ARG A 127 -13.40 0.10 -21.77
C ARG A 127 -14.70 -0.43 -21.16
N GLU A 128 -15.16 -1.61 -21.54
CA GLU A 128 -16.30 -2.25 -20.88
C GLU A 128 -15.94 -2.62 -19.42
N HIS A 129 -16.87 -2.30 -18.51
CA HIS A 129 -16.69 -2.61 -17.09
C HIS A 129 -16.89 -4.11 -16.83
N ASN A 130 -15.84 -4.80 -16.41
CA ASN A 130 -15.86 -6.24 -16.17
C ASN A 130 -15.61 -6.60 -14.71
N PRO A 131 -16.59 -7.12 -13.96
CA PRO A 131 -16.43 -7.51 -12.55
C PRO A 131 -15.37 -8.59 -12.30
N ASP A 132 -15.08 -9.47 -13.28
CA ASP A 132 -14.06 -10.53 -13.10
C ASP A 132 -12.67 -9.96 -12.83
N ARG A 133 -12.41 -8.71 -13.24
CA ARG A 133 -11.15 -8.01 -12.99
C ARG A 133 -10.87 -7.82 -11.48
N MET A 134 -11.91 -7.75 -10.65
CA MET A 134 -11.74 -7.74 -9.19
C MET A 134 -11.06 -9.00 -8.64
N VAL A 135 -11.31 -10.16 -9.27
CA VAL A 135 -10.64 -11.42 -8.86
C VAL A 135 -9.17 -11.39 -9.25
N MET A 136 -8.83 -10.82 -10.41
CA MET A 136 -7.44 -10.63 -10.82
C MET A 136 -6.72 -9.65 -9.88
N ALA A 137 -7.36 -8.53 -9.55
CA ALA A 137 -6.84 -7.56 -8.58
C ALA A 137 -6.55 -8.21 -7.22
N TYR A 138 -7.48 -9.01 -6.69
CA TYR A 138 -7.26 -9.77 -5.47
C TYR A 138 -6.04 -10.71 -5.57
N ASN A 139 -5.92 -11.48 -6.65
CA ASN A 139 -4.80 -12.41 -6.82
C ASN A 139 -3.45 -11.71 -6.86
N GLN A 140 -3.36 -10.57 -7.56
CA GLN A 140 -2.15 -9.76 -7.60
C GLN A 140 -1.89 -9.10 -6.23
N ALA A 141 -2.91 -8.56 -5.57
CA ALA A 141 -2.80 -8.00 -4.23
C ALA A 141 -2.30 -9.03 -3.21
N ALA A 142 -2.86 -10.25 -3.22
CA ALA A 142 -2.44 -11.34 -2.33
C ALA A 142 -0.98 -11.75 -2.59
N SER A 143 -0.56 -11.85 -3.86
CA SER A 143 0.82 -12.17 -4.22
C SER A 143 1.78 -11.06 -3.81
N THR A 144 1.40 -9.79 -4.03
CA THR A 144 2.18 -8.63 -3.59
C THR A 144 2.35 -8.61 -2.07
N GLN A 145 1.26 -8.81 -1.33
CA GLN A 145 1.30 -8.82 0.13
C GLN A 145 2.16 -9.97 0.68
N ASN A 146 2.08 -11.14 0.08
CA ASN A 146 2.94 -12.27 0.45
C ASN A 146 4.43 -11.93 0.26
N LEU A 147 4.78 -11.31 -0.87
CA LEU A 147 6.16 -10.91 -1.16
C LEU A 147 6.64 -9.79 -0.23
N LEU A 148 5.80 -8.81 0.07
CA LEU A 148 6.10 -7.74 1.03
C LEU A 148 6.37 -8.28 2.43
N ARG A 149 5.55 -9.22 2.92
CA ARG A 149 5.78 -9.89 4.21
C ARG A 149 7.11 -10.67 4.20
N ALA A 150 7.41 -11.38 3.11
CA ALA A 150 8.69 -12.07 2.97
C ALA A 150 9.87 -11.09 3.01
N PHE A 151 9.77 -9.94 2.40
CA PHE A 151 10.81 -8.90 2.47
C PHE A 151 10.91 -8.25 3.86
N ALA A 152 9.77 -7.97 4.48
CA ALA A 152 9.71 -7.28 5.76
C ALA A 152 10.30 -8.12 6.91
N TYR A 153 10.08 -9.43 6.88
CA TYR A 153 10.48 -10.34 7.97
C TYR A 153 11.57 -11.36 7.59
N GLY A 154 11.92 -11.48 6.31
CA GLY A 154 12.93 -12.40 5.79
C GLY A 154 14.34 -11.81 5.70
N GLY A 155 14.64 -10.72 6.41
CA GLY A 155 15.97 -10.11 6.45
C GLY A 155 16.33 -9.23 5.23
N TYR A 156 15.39 -8.97 4.33
CA TYR A 156 15.61 -8.01 3.24
C TYR A 156 15.62 -6.57 3.78
N ALA A 157 14.89 -6.29 4.87
CA ALA A 157 14.79 -5.00 5.55
C ALA A 157 15.96 -4.72 6.52
N ASP A 158 17.09 -5.43 6.41
CA ASP A 158 18.28 -5.19 7.23
C ASP A 158 18.82 -3.76 7.08
N LEU A 159 18.97 -3.06 8.21
CA LEU A 159 19.37 -1.65 8.24
C LEU A 159 20.73 -1.41 7.59
N SER A 160 21.70 -2.30 7.75
CA SER A 160 23.00 -2.17 7.11
C SER A 160 22.91 -2.32 5.60
N ARG A 161 21.97 -3.15 5.12
CA ARG A 161 21.67 -3.27 3.69
C ARG A 161 21.01 -2.01 3.15
N ILE A 162 20.03 -1.48 3.85
CA ILE A 162 19.34 -0.23 3.47
C ILE A 162 20.35 0.92 3.43
N GLN A 163 21.24 1.00 4.40
CA GLN A 163 22.27 2.03 4.43
C GLN A 163 23.25 1.91 3.26
N ARG A 164 23.62 0.69 2.81
CA ARG A 164 24.42 0.52 1.59
C ARG A 164 23.71 1.07 0.36
N TRP A 165 22.39 0.88 0.23
CA TRP A 165 21.60 1.47 -0.87
C TRP A 165 21.60 3.01 -0.81
N ASN A 166 21.51 3.58 0.40
CA ASN A 166 21.60 5.04 0.58
C ASN A 166 22.97 5.57 0.17
N LEU A 167 24.06 4.89 0.56
CA LEU A 167 25.42 5.26 0.15
C LEU A 167 25.61 5.13 -1.36
N ASP A 168 25.05 4.11 -2.01
CA ASP A 168 25.08 3.95 -3.47
C ASP A 168 24.33 5.09 -4.17
N PHE A 169 23.19 5.52 -3.65
CA PHE A 169 22.47 6.69 -4.15
C PHE A 169 23.32 7.96 -4.03
N VAL A 170 23.93 8.19 -2.87
CA VAL A 170 24.81 9.36 -2.63
C VAL A 170 25.96 9.40 -3.64
N LYS A 171 26.58 8.27 -3.94
CA LYS A 171 27.69 8.17 -4.91
C LYS A 171 27.24 8.43 -6.35
N LYS A 172 26.05 8.00 -6.73
CA LYS A 172 25.56 8.02 -8.12
C LYS A 172 24.74 9.26 -8.47
N SER A 173 24.13 9.91 -7.47
CA SER A 173 23.26 11.07 -7.68
C SER A 173 24.07 12.37 -7.81
N LYS A 174 23.66 13.23 -8.74
CA LYS A 174 24.18 14.60 -8.85
C LYS A 174 23.93 15.44 -7.57
N GLN A 175 22.91 15.09 -6.78
CA GLN A 175 22.57 15.73 -5.51
C GLN A 175 23.22 15.04 -4.31
N GLY A 176 23.97 13.95 -4.53
CA GLY A 176 24.49 13.10 -3.47
C GLY A 176 25.37 13.83 -2.45
N SER A 177 26.17 14.80 -2.92
CA SER A 177 27.02 15.60 -2.02
C SER A 177 26.26 16.32 -0.90
N LYS A 178 25.01 16.73 -1.15
CA LYS A 178 24.15 17.38 -0.16
C LYS A 178 23.73 16.43 0.98
N PHE A 179 23.69 15.14 0.70
CA PHE A 179 23.22 14.11 1.64
C PHE A 179 24.36 13.26 2.22
N LYS A 180 25.59 13.51 1.78
CA LYS A 180 26.76 12.71 2.19
C LYS A 180 26.96 12.72 3.70
N LEU A 181 26.93 13.88 4.34
CA LEU A 181 27.12 14.03 5.78
C LEU A 181 26.08 13.21 6.58
N LEU A 182 24.82 13.24 6.12
CA LEU A 182 23.75 12.47 6.77
C LEU A 182 23.98 10.97 6.64
N ALA A 183 24.33 10.50 5.42
CA ALA A 183 24.61 9.09 5.18
C ALA A 183 25.84 8.60 5.95
N ASP A 184 26.90 9.40 6.06
CA ASP A 184 28.09 9.08 6.85
C ASP A 184 27.73 8.93 8.34
N ARG A 185 26.95 9.84 8.91
CA ARG A 185 26.49 9.76 10.31
C ARG A 185 25.65 8.52 10.60
N ILE A 186 24.75 8.12 9.70
CA ILE A 186 23.99 6.86 9.84
C ILE A 186 24.96 5.68 9.86
N SER A 187 25.99 5.68 9.00
CA SER A 187 27.00 4.62 8.96
C SER A 187 27.81 4.55 10.26
N GLU A 188 28.19 5.69 10.84
CA GLU A 188 28.88 5.76 12.14
C GLU A 188 28.00 5.17 13.27
N CYS A 189 26.70 5.53 13.31
CA CYS A 189 25.77 4.95 14.28
C CYS A 189 25.66 3.43 14.17
N LEU A 190 25.52 2.91 12.96
CA LEU A 190 25.43 1.46 12.73
C LEU A 190 26.74 0.75 13.08
N SER A 191 27.88 1.36 12.80
CA SER A 191 29.20 0.85 13.17
C SER A 191 29.37 0.81 14.69
N PHE A 192 28.97 1.87 15.40
CA PHE A 192 28.97 1.92 16.85
C PHE A 192 28.09 0.82 17.46
N MET A 193 26.85 0.68 17.01
CA MET A 193 25.94 -0.37 17.47
C MET A 193 26.56 -1.76 17.28
N SER A 194 27.15 -2.00 16.10
CA SER A 194 27.81 -3.27 15.81
C SER A 194 29.00 -3.53 16.74
N SER A 195 29.80 -2.51 17.05
CA SER A 195 30.93 -2.61 18.01
C SER A 195 30.45 -2.92 19.43
N CYS A 196 29.25 -2.46 19.80
CA CYS A 196 28.58 -2.83 21.05
C CYS A 196 27.91 -4.20 21.04
N GLY A 197 28.05 -4.97 19.96
CA GLY A 197 27.43 -6.29 19.81
C GLY A 197 25.96 -6.25 19.36
N ILE A 198 25.40 -5.08 19.04
CA ILE A 198 24.02 -4.90 18.57
C ILE A 198 24.01 -5.07 17.04
N THR A 199 23.58 -6.24 16.59
CA THR A 199 23.60 -6.62 15.18
C THR A 199 22.25 -7.21 14.74
N SER A 200 22.01 -7.27 13.45
CA SER A 200 20.80 -7.91 12.89
C SER A 200 20.68 -9.42 13.19
N LYS A 201 21.73 -10.05 13.71
CA LYS A 201 21.70 -11.46 14.13
C LYS A 201 21.05 -11.65 15.50
N ASN A 202 21.13 -10.66 16.37
CA ASN A 202 20.64 -10.73 17.75
C ASN A 202 19.56 -9.71 18.10
N VAL A 203 19.29 -8.73 17.22
CA VAL A 203 18.25 -7.70 17.38
C VAL A 203 17.37 -7.68 16.14
N ARG A 204 16.16 -8.24 16.25
CA ARG A 204 15.21 -8.38 15.13
C ARG A 204 14.81 -7.04 14.53
N GLN A 205 14.72 -5.99 15.33
CA GLN A 205 14.39 -4.63 14.88
C GLN A 205 15.40 -4.03 13.89
N LEU A 206 16.61 -4.61 13.79
CA LEU A 206 17.60 -4.22 12.80
C LEU A 206 17.46 -4.96 11.46
N SER A 207 16.68 -6.04 11.40
CA SER A 207 16.52 -6.90 10.22
C SER A 207 15.08 -7.03 9.73
N GLU A 208 14.11 -6.67 10.58
CA GLU A 208 12.67 -6.77 10.32
C GLU A 208 12.02 -5.40 10.44
N THR A 209 10.88 -5.24 9.79
CA THR A 209 10.11 -3.99 9.87
C THR A 209 8.62 -4.24 9.67
N ASN A 210 7.77 -3.48 10.37
CA ASN A 210 6.37 -3.40 10.01
C ASN A 210 6.22 -2.61 8.70
N PHE A 211 5.43 -3.15 7.80
CA PHE A 211 5.09 -2.53 6.54
C PHE A 211 3.61 -2.77 6.24
N PHE A 212 2.86 -1.71 6.12
CA PHE A 212 1.42 -1.76 5.92
C PHE A 212 1.08 -1.40 4.47
N ILE A 213 -0.05 -1.89 3.98
CA ILE A 213 -0.58 -1.55 2.65
C ILE A 213 -1.85 -0.73 2.78
N SER A 214 -2.12 0.07 1.75
CA SER A 214 -3.27 0.97 1.72
C SER A 214 -3.75 1.25 0.31
N HIS A 215 -5.03 1.59 0.17
CA HIS A 215 -5.60 2.09 -1.08
C HIS A 215 -6.83 2.98 -0.84
N GLU A 216 -7.24 3.71 -1.88
CA GLU A 216 -8.45 4.51 -1.88
C GLU A 216 -9.68 3.60 -2.09
N ALA A 217 -10.66 3.71 -1.21
CA ALA A 217 -11.90 2.93 -1.28
C ALA A 217 -12.81 3.43 -2.41
N LEU A 218 -12.45 3.16 -3.65
CA LEU A 218 -13.19 3.61 -4.85
C LEU A 218 -14.26 2.63 -5.29
N LEU A 219 -14.13 1.35 -4.95
CA LEU A 219 -15.01 0.28 -5.42
C LEU A 219 -15.66 -0.45 -4.23
N LEU A 220 -16.70 0.15 -3.66
CA LEU A 220 -17.40 -0.41 -2.47
C LEU A 220 -17.83 -1.88 -2.60
N PRO A 221 -18.24 -2.43 -3.76
CA PRO A 221 -18.49 -3.85 -3.88
C PRO A 221 -17.29 -4.74 -3.55
N TYR A 222 -16.05 -4.28 -3.84
CA TYR A 222 -14.83 -4.98 -3.47
C TYR A 222 -14.58 -4.88 -1.97
N GLU A 223 -14.63 -3.68 -1.40
CA GLU A 223 -14.43 -3.45 0.04
C GLU A 223 -15.46 -4.24 0.87
N THR A 224 -16.74 -4.19 0.47
CA THR A 224 -17.81 -4.98 1.13
C THR A 224 -17.56 -6.49 1.07
N ALA A 225 -16.89 -6.99 0.03
CA ALA A 225 -16.58 -8.42 -0.06
C ALA A 225 -15.51 -8.84 0.96
N PHE A 226 -14.66 -7.92 1.39
CA PHE A 226 -13.60 -8.15 2.37
C PHE A 226 -13.91 -7.57 3.76
N THR A 227 -15.02 -6.88 3.94
CA THR A 227 -15.48 -6.42 5.25
C THR A 227 -16.03 -7.62 6.05
N ARG A 228 -15.41 -7.90 7.19
CA ARG A 228 -15.64 -9.10 8.01
C ARG A 228 -15.61 -8.78 9.48
N ILE A 229 -16.28 -9.60 10.27
CA ILE A 229 -16.22 -9.54 11.73
C ILE A 229 -14.91 -10.21 12.19
N ASP A 230 -14.12 -9.49 12.97
CA ASP A 230 -13.03 -10.11 13.72
C ASP A 230 -13.60 -10.92 14.89
N SER A 231 -13.30 -12.22 14.93
CA SER A 231 -13.76 -13.11 15.99
C SER A 231 -13.18 -12.79 17.37
N THR A 232 -12.13 -11.98 17.45
CA THR A 232 -11.47 -11.60 18.69
C THR A 232 -12.18 -10.44 19.39
N THR A 233 -12.59 -9.42 18.62
CA THR A 233 -13.19 -8.19 19.17
C THR A 233 -14.68 -8.06 18.89
N GLY A 234 -15.17 -8.73 17.86
CA GLY A 234 -16.56 -8.57 17.37
C GLY A 234 -16.76 -7.36 16.45
N ASP A 235 -15.71 -6.58 16.19
CA ASP A 235 -15.75 -5.41 15.33
C ASP A 235 -15.68 -5.77 13.84
N TRP A 236 -16.21 -4.89 13.01
CA TRP A 236 -16.13 -5.01 11.57
C TRP A 236 -14.87 -4.37 11.03
N TYR A 237 -14.06 -5.13 10.30
CA TYR A 237 -12.86 -4.65 9.61
C TYR A 237 -13.01 -4.85 8.10
N ASP A 238 -12.63 -3.85 7.32
CA ASP A 238 -12.30 -4.04 5.92
C ASP A 238 -10.90 -4.66 5.82
N THR A 239 -10.84 -5.91 5.47
CA THR A 239 -9.60 -6.69 5.37
C THR A 239 -9.01 -6.71 3.96
N SER A 240 -9.40 -5.77 3.10
CA SER A 240 -8.82 -5.55 1.77
C SER A 240 -7.44 -4.87 1.84
N ALA A 241 -7.18 -4.09 2.90
CA ALA A 241 -5.90 -3.47 3.22
C ALA A 241 -5.82 -3.16 4.72
N HIS A 242 -4.63 -2.75 5.21
CA HIS A 242 -4.46 -2.28 6.58
C HIS A 242 -5.08 -0.89 6.79
N MET A 243 -5.11 -0.08 5.74
CA MET A 243 -5.72 1.25 5.73
C MET A 243 -6.45 1.48 4.41
N VAL A 244 -7.69 1.91 4.50
CA VAL A 244 -8.45 2.45 3.36
C VAL A 244 -8.77 3.91 3.64
N TRP A 245 -8.88 4.74 2.60
CA TRP A 245 -9.28 6.13 2.76
C TRP A 245 -10.31 6.54 1.73
N ILE A 246 -11.00 7.64 2.03
CA ILE A 246 -11.93 8.29 1.11
C ILE A 246 -11.21 9.47 0.47
N GLY A 247 -11.11 9.46 -0.87
CA GLY A 247 -10.54 10.57 -1.63
C GLY A 247 -11.49 11.76 -1.76
N ASP A 248 -10.97 12.88 -2.24
CA ASP A 248 -11.70 14.13 -2.39
C ASP A 248 -12.99 14.01 -3.24
N ARG A 249 -12.98 13.12 -4.25
CA ARG A 249 -14.12 12.91 -5.16
C ARG A 249 -15.28 12.12 -4.56
N THR A 250 -15.06 11.41 -3.45
CA THR A 250 -16.05 10.50 -2.84
C THR A 250 -16.36 10.85 -1.38
N ARG A 251 -15.86 11.99 -0.87
CA ARG A 251 -15.96 12.41 0.53
C ARG A 251 -17.25 13.15 0.91
N GLN A 252 -18.29 13.10 0.09
CA GLN A 252 -19.57 13.75 0.42
C GLN A 252 -20.15 13.15 1.70
N LEU A 253 -20.48 14.00 2.68
CA LEU A 253 -20.91 13.58 4.03
C LEU A 253 -22.13 12.64 4.02
N ASN A 254 -23.02 12.80 3.05
CA ASN A 254 -24.19 11.95 2.83
C ASN A 254 -23.96 10.89 1.75
N GLY A 255 -22.71 10.69 1.34
CA GLY A 255 -22.32 9.74 0.30
C GLY A 255 -22.15 8.32 0.83
N ALA A 256 -22.31 7.35 -0.06
CA ALA A 256 -22.19 5.93 0.29
C ALA A 256 -20.81 5.54 0.85
N HIS A 257 -19.74 6.21 0.41
CA HIS A 257 -18.38 5.95 0.90
C HIS A 257 -18.20 6.36 2.37
N VAL A 258 -18.72 7.51 2.76
CA VAL A 258 -18.68 7.98 4.15
C VAL A 258 -19.52 7.06 5.04
N GLU A 259 -20.70 6.65 4.57
CA GLU A 259 -21.56 5.73 5.32
C GLU A 259 -20.91 4.34 5.48
N PHE A 260 -20.24 3.85 4.44
CA PHE A 260 -19.46 2.62 4.53
C PHE A 260 -18.39 2.69 5.63
N CYS A 261 -17.60 3.76 5.66
CA CYS A 261 -16.54 3.94 6.66
C CYS A 261 -17.05 4.11 8.09
N ARG A 262 -18.31 4.52 8.30
CA ARG A 262 -18.92 4.56 9.64
C ARG A 262 -19.18 3.18 10.24
N GLY A 263 -19.27 2.16 9.41
CA GLY A 263 -19.59 0.80 9.82
C GLY A 263 -18.40 -0.12 10.00
N ILE A 264 -17.17 0.37 9.82
CA ILE A 264 -15.94 -0.42 9.90
C ILE A 264 -14.94 0.20 10.88
N SER A 265 -13.92 -0.57 11.27
CA SER A 265 -12.93 -0.19 12.28
C SER A 265 -11.57 0.26 11.74
N ASN A 266 -11.37 0.26 10.45
CA ASN A 266 -10.11 0.69 9.81
C ASN A 266 -10.25 1.90 8.88
#